data_dd87e8535ce12096c11f9313f203df4b
#
_entry.id   dd87e8535ce12096c11f9313f203df4b
#
_cell.length_a   1.000
_cell.length_b   1.000
_cell.length_c   1.000
_cell.angle_alpha   90.00
_cell.angle_beta   90.00
_cell.angle_gamma   90.00
#
_symmetry.space_group_name_H-M   'P 1'
#
loop_
_entity.id
_entity.type
_entity.pdbx_description
1 polymer ?
#
loop_
_entity_poly.entity_id
_entity_poly.type
_entity_poly.pdbx_seq_one_letter_code
_entity_poly.pdbx_strand_id
1 'polypeptide(L)'
;AAELYLEVGGKRYGLAGEWEYKPSATTAMYGVTMDATHPNNFAALLYNGMIHPLTSYGIRGVIWYQGENNAPRARSYRQLFPNLIRDWRTKWGYEFPFLWVQLAGYMAIEDQPAESSWAELREAQNNALILPATGQAVITDIGDANGIHPRNKRDVGYRLCRSALK
;
A
#
# COMPACT_ATOMS: atom_id res chain seq x y z
N ALA A 1 -25.23 -12.48 -7.64
CA ALA A 1 -24.17 -11.93 -6.80
C ALA A 1 -23.19 -13.06 -6.51
N ALA A 2 -21.86 -12.81 -6.68
CA ALA A 2 -20.86 -13.81 -6.33
C ALA A 2 -20.83 -13.96 -4.81
N GLU A 3 -20.98 -15.17 -4.31
CA GLU A 3 -20.82 -15.44 -2.89
C GLU A 3 -19.34 -15.36 -2.52
N LEU A 4 -19.01 -14.56 -1.51
CA LEU A 4 -17.69 -14.49 -0.93
C LEU A 4 -17.49 -15.69 0.01
N TYR A 5 -16.46 -16.50 -0.22
CA TYR A 5 -16.16 -17.66 0.61
C TYR A 5 -14.65 -17.87 0.79
N LEU A 6 -14.27 -18.55 1.87
CA LEU A 6 -12.94 -19.07 2.11
C LEU A 6 -12.92 -20.58 1.79
N GLU A 7 -11.94 -21.05 1.04
CA GLU A 7 -11.75 -22.48 0.79
C GLU A 7 -10.48 -22.97 1.48
N VAL A 8 -10.64 -23.95 2.37
CA VAL A 8 -9.55 -24.57 3.12
C VAL A 8 -9.70 -26.08 3.08
N GLY A 9 -8.69 -26.79 2.59
CA GLY A 9 -8.70 -28.25 2.52
C GLY A 9 -9.87 -28.82 1.69
N GLY A 10 -10.31 -28.12 0.63
CA GLY A 10 -11.45 -28.53 -0.21
C GLY A 10 -12.83 -28.23 0.41
N LYS A 11 -12.88 -27.61 1.56
CA LYS A 11 -14.12 -27.22 2.23
C LYS A 11 -14.33 -25.71 2.12
N ARG A 12 -15.54 -25.29 1.71
CA ARG A 12 -15.94 -23.89 1.57
C ARG A 12 -16.65 -23.39 2.81
N TYR A 13 -16.25 -22.19 3.25
CA TYR A 13 -16.83 -21.46 4.35
C TYR A 13 -17.37 -20.14 3.81
N GLY A 14 -18.68 -19.94 3.85
CA GLY A 14 -19.31 -18.68 3.46
C GLY A 14 -18.83 -17.54 4.36
N LEU A 15 -18.52 -16.40 3.76
CA LEU A 15 -18.08 -15.20 4.48
C LEU A 15 -19.21 -14.16 4.59
N ALA A 16 -20.41 -14.46 4.12
CA ALA A 16 -21.58 -13.63 4.32
C ALA A 16 -22.17 -13.85 5.72
N GLY A 17 -22.55 -12.79 6.41
CA GLY A 17 -23.19 -12.86 7.73
C GLY A 17 -22.66 -11.81 8.71
N GLU A 18 -22.99 -12.00 9.97
CA GLU A 18 -22.49 -11.16 11.05
C GLU A 18 -21.05 -11.54 11.42
N TRP A 19 -20.22 -10.52 11.62
CA TRP A 19 -18.82 -10.69 12.00
C TRP A 19 -18.58 -10.06 13.37
N GLU A 20 -17.95 -10.80 14.25
CA GLU A 20 -17.46 -10.23 15.50
C GLU A 20 -16.05 -9.65 15.28
N TYR A 21 -15.81 -8.48 15.83
CA TYR A 21 -14.46 -7.90 15.88
C TYR A 21 -14.05 -7.66 17.34
N LYS A 22 -12.78 -7.85 17.60
CA LYS A 22 -12.19 -7.55 18.91
C LYS A 22 -11.06 -6.54 18.72
N PRO A 23 -11.15 -5.36 19.36
CA PRO A 23 -10.01 -4.43 19.35
C PRO A 23 -8.77 -5.11 19.94
N SER A 24 -7.66 -5.06 19.23
CA SER A 24 -6.38 -5.66 19.69
C SER A 24 -5.75 -4.87 20.83
N ALA A 25 -6.07 -3.59 20.94
CA ALA A 25 -5.57 -2.69 21.99
C ALA A 25 -6.55 -1.55 22.23
N THR A 26 -6.57 -1.03 23.44
CA THR A 26 -7.24 0.22 23.80
C THR A 26 -6.22 1.23 24.30
N THR A 27 -6.52 2.51 24.19
CA THR A 27 -5.64 3.60 24.69
C THR A 27 -5.31 3.45 26.16
N ALA A 28 -6.20 2.86 26.95
CA ALA A 28 -6.01 2.59 28.37
C ALA A 28 -4.88 1.58 28.67
N MET A 29 -4.55 0.67 27.72
CA MET A 29 -3.50 -0.33 27.92
C MET A 29 -2.10 0.25 27.93
N TYR A 30 -1.88 1.42 27.36
CA TYR A 30 -0.53 1.98 27.15
C TYR A 30 -0.26 3.23 27.99
N GLY A 31 -1.19 3.71 28.79
CA GLY A 31 -1.04 4.90 29.63
C GLY A 31 -0.71 6.18 28.84
N VAL A 32 -0.91 6.17 27.54
CA VAL A 32 -0.64 7.30 26.65
C VAL A 32 -1.96 8.01 26.39
N THR A 33 -2.03 9.29 26.73
CA THR A 33 -3.07 10.19 26.25
C THR A 33 -2.88 10.38 24.75
N MET A 34 -3.47 9.49 23.96
CA MET A 34 -3.46 9.59 22.52
C MET A 34 -4.57 10.52 22.09
N ASP A 35 -4.27 11.39 21.13
CA ASP A 35 -5.32 11.99 20.34
C ASP A 35 -6.03 10.85 19.60
N ALA A 36 -7.12 10.36 20.22
CA ALA A 36 -7.90 9.24 19.72
C ALA A 36 -8.50 9.50 18.32
N THR A 37 -8.39 10.73 17.82
CA THR A 37 -8.91 11.13 16.51
C THR A 37 -7.99 10.73 15.35
N HIS A 38 -6.69 10.48 15.63
CA HIS A 38 -5.71 10.20 14.57
C HIS A 38 -4.71 9.10 14.96
N PRO A 39 -5.16 7.84 15.16
CA PRO A 39 -4.27 6.73 15.56
C PRO A 39 -3.15 6.44 14.56
N ASN A 40 -3.33 6.80 13.30
CA ASN A 40 -2.34 6.66 12.24
C ASN A 40 -1.14 7.62 12.38
N ASN A 41 -1.23 8.62 13.24
CA ASN A 41 -0.13 9.54 13.52
C ASN A 41 0.84 9.01 14.60
N PHE A 42 0.51 7.91 15.26
CA PHE A 42 1.37 7.30 16.26
C PHE A 42 2.23 6.19 15.65
N ALA A 43 3.52 6.22 16.03
CA ALA A 43 4.45 5.21 15.55
C ALA A 43 4.00 3.79 15.91
N ALA A 44 4.15 2.88 14.98
CA ALA A 44 3.88 1.46 15.08
C ALA A 44 2.41 1.04 15.34
N LEU A 45 1.46 1.93 15.58
CA LEU A 45 0.07 1.50 15.83
C LEU A 45 -0.57 0.79 14.65
N LEU A 46 -0.43 1.33 13.44
CA LEU A 46 -0.95 0.68 12.24
C LEU A 46 -0.28 -0.67 12.00
N TYR A 47 1.03 -0.74 12.21
CA TYR A 47 1.75 -2.00 12.13
C TYR A 47 1.23 -3.00 13.16
N ASN A 48 1.20 -2.62 14.43
CA ASN A 48 0.82 -3.51 15.52
C ASN A 48 -0.64 -4.00 15.42
N GLY A 49 -1.55 -3.12 14.99
CA GLY A 49 -2.97 -3.43 14.91
C GLY A 49 -3.40 -4.12 13.61
N MET A 50 -2.71 -3.84 12.50
CA MET A 50 -3.18 -4.26 11.17
C MET A 50 -2.23 -5.20 10.44
N ILE A 51 -0.92 -5.05 10.61
CA ILE A 51 0.07 -5.84 9.87
C ILE A 51 0.61 -6.99 10.71
N HIS A 52 1.03 -6.70 11.94
CA HIS A 52 1.62 -7.72 12.82
C HIS A 52 0.76 -8.96 13.00
N PRO A 53 -0.56 -8.88 13.18
CA PRO A 53 -1.42 -10.07 13.27
C PRO A 53 -1.42 -10.95 12.01
N LEU A 54 -1.03 -10.40 10.86
CA LEU A 54 -1.01 -11.11 9.59
C LEU A 54 0.34 -11.78 9.28
N THR A 55 1.39 -11.49 10.07
CA THR A 55 2.76 -11.97 9.75
C THR A 55 2.93 -13.49 9.85
N SER A 56 2.03 -14.18 10.57
CA SER A 56 1.98 -15.64 10.59
C SER A 56 1.26 -16.25 9.37
N TYR A 57 0.63 -15.43 8.55
CA TYR A 57 -0.09 -15.88 7.36
C TYR A 57 0.86 -15.91 6.16
N GLY A 58 0.94 -17.04 5.46
CA GLY A 58 1.74 -17.14 4.23
C GLY A 58 1.14 -16.29 3.10
N ILE A 59 1.94 -15.37 2.56
CA ILE A 59 1.54 -14.53 1.42
C ILE A 59 2.40 -14.83 0.18
N ARG A 60 1.82 -14.70 -1.01
CA ARG A 60 2.54 -14.86 -2.29
C ARG A 60 3.25 -13.59 -2.74
N GLY A 61 2.87 -12.45 -2.19
CA GLY A 61 3.38 -11.15 -2.55
C GLY A 61 2.47 -10.02 -2.07
N VAL A 62 2.88 -8.80 -2.35
CA VAL A 62 2.14 -7.60 -2.00
C VAL A 62 1.85 -6.79 -3.26
N ILE A 63 0.64 -6.26 -3.35
CA ILE A 63 0.24 -5.23 -4.30
C ILE A 63 0.02 -3.95 -3.50
N TRP A 64 0.76 -2.89 -3.82
CA TRP A 64 0.76 -1.65 -3.07
C TRP A 64 0.28 -0.48 -3.94
N TYR A 65 -0.73 0.21 -3.51
CA TYR A 65 -1.20 1.42 -4.18
C TYR A 65 -1.46 2.52 -3.14
N GLN A 66 -0.43 3.27 -2.81
CA GLN A 66 -0.45 4.32 -1.79
C GLN A 66 0.79 5.22 -1.97
N GLY A 67 0.77 6.41 -1.38
CA GLY A 67 1.93 7.30 -1.32
C GLY A 67 1.54 8.79 -1.35
N GLU A 68 0.31 9.11 -1.70
CA GLU A 68 -0.19 10.44 -1.98
C GLU A 68 0.13 11.45 -0.88
N ASN A 69 -0.12 11.09 0.37
CA ASN A 69 0.13 11.94 1.53
C ASN A 69 1.63 12.17 1.82
N ASN A 70 2.50 11.45 1.12
CA ASN A 70 3.95 11.61 1.22
C ASN A 70 4.53 12.58 0.17
N ALA A 71 3.72 13.08 -0.76
CA ALA A 71 4.20 14.00 -1.80
C ALA A 71 4.98 15.21 -1.22
N PRO A 72 4.51 15.90 -0.15
CA PRO A 72 5.29 16.98 0.44
C PRO A 72 6.58 16.52 1.14
N ARG A 73 6.80 15.20 1.25
CA ARG A 73 7.95 14.58 1.95
C ARG A 73 8.62 13.53 1.06
N ALA A 74 8.61 13.71 -0.24
CA ALA A 74 9.13 12.77 -1.22
C ALA A 74 10.59 12.36 -0.94
N ARG A 75 11.42 13.31 -0.49
CA ARG A 75 12.81 13.02 -0.09
C ARG A 75 12.91 11.96 1.00
N SER A 76 12.07 12.03 2.03
CA SER A 76 12.03 11.01 3.08
C SER A 76 11.47 9.69 2.54
N TYR A 77 10.50 9.75 1.64
CA TYR A 77 9.88 8.56 1.06
C TYR A 77 10.87 7.71 0.24
N ARG A 78 11.92 8.31 -0.33
CA ARG A 78 13.02 7.58 -0.99
C ARG A 78 13.67 6.51 -0.10
N GLN A 79 13.66 6.73 1.22
CA GLN A 79 14.18 5.77 2.20
C GLN A 79 13.06 4.95 2.85
N LEU A 80 11.95 5.58 3.17
CA LEU A 80 10.85 4.95 3.89
C LEU A 80 10.21 3.83 3.08
N PHE A 81 10.01 4.00 1.77
CA PHE A 81 9.35 2.99 0.96
C PHE A 81 10.20 1.72 0.77
N PRO A 82 11.47 1.78 0.37
CA PRO A 82 12.33 0.60 0.36
C PRO A 82 12.49 -0.05 1.74
N ASN A 83 12.51 0.74 2.81
CA ASN A 83 12.61 0.23 4.18
C ASN A 83 11.35 -0.53 4.60
N LEU A 84 10.15 -0.04 4.22
CA LEU A 84 8.89 -0.76 4.43
C LEU A 84 8.93 -2.14 3.77
N ILE A 85 9.39 -2.23 2.53
CA ILE A 85 9.50 -3.51 1.80
C ILE A 85 10.45 -4.47 2.53
N ARG A 86 11.62 -3.99 2.94
CA ARG A 86 12.59 -4.80 3.68
C ARG A 86 12.07 -5.25 5.04
N ASP A 87 11.42 -4.33 5.76
CA ASP A 87 10.85 -4.63 7.08
C ASP A 87 9.77 -5.71 6.99
N TRP A 88 8.85 -5.59 6.05
CA TRP A 88 7.82 -6.61 5.86
C TRP A 88 8.42 -7.97 5.50
N ARG A 89 9.37 -8.04 4.57
CA ARG A 89 10.08 -9.28 4.24
C ARG A 89 10.77 -9.88 5.46
N THR A 90 11.40 -9.05 6.28
CA THR A 90 12.02 -9.49 7.55
C THR A 90 10.97 -10.05 8.51
N LYS A 91 9.80 -9.41 8.65
CA LYS A 91 8.72 -9.86 9.54
C LYS A 91 8.07 -11.16 9.09
N TRP A 92 7.95 -11.39 7.79
CA TRP A 92 7.46 -12.66 7.24
C TRP A 92 8.54 -13.75 7.18
N GLY A 93 9.81 -13.40 7.28
CA GLY A 93 10.93 -14.34 7.27
C GLY A 93 11.32 -14.86 5.90
N TYR A 94 10.79 -14.31 4.81
CA TYR A 94 11.15 -14.68 3.44
C TYR A 94 10.97 -13.53 2.46
N GLU A 95 11.65 -13.63 1.31
CA GLU A 95 11.49 -12.70 0.21
C GLU A 95 10.25 -13.05 -0.63
N PHE A 96 9.40 -12.08 -0.84
CA PHE A 96 8.23 -12.18 -1.71
C PHE A 96 8.18 -11.01 -2.69
N PRO A 97 7.52 -11.16 -3.85
CA PRO A 97 7.30 -10.07 -4.78
C PRO A 97 6.55 -8.89 -4.13
N PHE A 98 7.07 -7.69 -4.33
CA PHE A 98 6.42 -6.46 -3.91
C PHE A 98 6.21 -5.56 -5.13
N LEU A 99 4.96 -5.45 -5.54
CA LEU A 99 4.56 -4.74 -6.74
C LEU A 99 3.77 -3.50 -6.36
N TRP A 100 4.06 -2.38 -6.98
CA TRP A 100 3.32 -1.16 -6.66
C TRP A 100 2.83 -0.41 -7.89
N VAL A 101 1.87 0.45 -7.65
CA VAL A 101 1.38 1.43 -8.60
C VAL A 101 2.16 2.72 -8.36
N GLN A 102 2.88 3.21 -9.37
CA GLN A 102 3.40 4.56 -9.37
C GLN A 102 2.24 5.54 -9.45
N LEU A 103 2.25 6.58 -8.62
CA LEU A 103 1.14 7.51 -8.57
C LEU A 103 0.81 8.13 -9.93
N ALA A 104 -0.48 8.18 -10.22
CA ALA A 104 -1.04 8.77 -11.44
C ALA A 104 -0.77 10.27 -11.52
N GLY A 105 -1.03 10.86 -12.68
CA GLY A 105 -1.11 12.31 -12.82
C GLY A 105 -2.25 12.87 -11.96
N TYR A 106 -1.98 13.94 -11.25
CA TYR A 106 -2.93 14.66 -10.38
C TYR A 106 -2.51 16.13 -10.28
N MET A 107 -3.45 17.01 -10.02
CA MET A 107 -3.35 18.48 -10.03
C MET A 107 -3.31 19.08 -11.43
N ALA A 108 -3.37 20.40 -11.51
CA ALA A 108 -3.40 21.14 -12.76
C ALA A 108 -2.17 20.83 -13.64
N ILE A 109 -2.38 20.85 -14.94
CA ILE A 109 -1.32 20.73 -15.91
C ILE A 109 -0.64 22.10 -16.01
N GLU A 110 0.68 22.11 -15.84
CA GLU A 110 1.49 23.31 -16.01
C GLU A 110 1.98 23.40 -17.46
N ASP A 111 1.88 24.57 -18.05
CA ASP A 111 2.31 24.83 -19.44
C ASP A 111 3.84 24.83 -19.59
N GLN A 112 4.57 25.04 -18.51
CA GLN A 112 6.03 25.03 -18.46
C GLN A 112 6.52 24.05 -17.40
N PRO A 113 7.69 23.44 -17.56
CA PRO A 113 8.31 22.61 -16.53
C PRO A 113 8.47 23.40 -15.23
N ALA A 114 7.97 22.82 -14.13
CA ALA A 114 8.02 23.41 -12.80
C ALA A 114 8.36 22.35 -11.75
N GLU A 115 8.76 22.80 -10.57
CA GLU A 115 8.93 21.93 -9.40
C GLU A 115 7.62 21.23 -9.06
N SER A 116 7.67 19.93 -8.85
CA SER A 116 6.48 19.12 -8.57
C SER A 116 6.77 18.06 -7.51
N SER A 117 6.22 18.26 -6.31
CA SER A 117 6.30 17.26 -5.23
C SER A 117 5.73 15.90 -5.64
N TRP A 118 4.76 15.90 -6.57
CA TRP A 118 4.16 14.69 -7.10
C TRP A 118 5.12 13.92 -8.03
N ALA A 119 5.88 14.65 -8.85
CA ALA A 119 6.91 14.07 -9.70
C ALA A 119 8.07 13.51 -8.85
N GLU A 120 8.49 14.28 -7.82
CA GLU A 120 9.51 13.82 -6.86
C GLU A 120 9.08 12.54 -6.11
N LEU A 121 7.79 12.44 -5.75
CA LEU A 121 7.30 11.23 -5.11
C LEU A 121 7.31 10.04 -6.06
N ARG A 122 6.94 10.21 -7.33
CA ARG A 122 7.05 9.14 -8.35
C ARG A 122 8.50 8.69 -8.53
N GLU A 123 9.45 9.61 -8.49
CA GLU A 123 10.87 9.27 -8.52
C GLU A 123 11.30 8.52 -7.25
N ALA A 124 10.79 8.94 -6.08
CA ALA A 124 11.05 8.22 -4.83
C ALA A 124 10.49 6.79 -4.85
N GLN A 125 9.32 6.57 -5.44
CA GLN A 125 8.79 5.22 -5.68
C GLN A 125 9.71 4.41 -6.60
N ASN A 126 10.21 5.03 -7.67
CA ASN A 126 11.10 4.39 -8.63
C ASN A 126 12.39 3.87 -8.00
N ASN A 127 12.92 4.57 -6.99
CA ASN A 127 14.13 4.16 -6.28
C ASN A 127 13.99 2.79 -5.58
N ALA A 128 12.79 2.35 -5.29
CA ALA A 128 12.57 1.04 -4.69
C ALA A 128 12.80 -0.14 -5.67
N LEU A 129 12.88 0.11 -6.99
CA LEU A 129 13.20 -0.91 -7.99
C LEU A 129 14.63 -1.48 -7.85
N ILE A 130 15.49 -0.87 -7.03
CA ILE A 130 16.80 -1.45 -6.69
C ILE A 130 16.67 -2.74 -5.87
N LEU A 131 15.52 -2.97 -5.23
CA LEU A 131 15.29 -4.18 -4.45
C LEU A 131 14.92 -5.36 -5.35
N PRO A 132 15.39 -6.58 -5.03
CA PRO A 132 15.01 -7.77 -5.78
C PRO A 132 13.51 -8.05 -5.67
N ALA A 133 12.98 -8.82 -6.62
CA ALA A 133 11.58 -9.23 -6.68
C ALA A 133 10.60 -8.04 -6.51
N THR A 134 10.90 -6.92 -7.17
CA THR A 134 10.02 -5.73 -7.17
C THR A 134 9.58 -5.40 -8.60
N GLY A 135 8.43 -4.74 -8.70
CA GLY A 135 7.91 -4.27 -9.98
C GLY A 135 6.95 -3.09 -9.81
N GLN A 136 6.81 -2.32 -10.87
CA GLN A 136 6.03 -1.11 -10.87
C GLN A 136 5.06 -1.06 -12.04
N ALA A 137 3.83 -0.66 -11.78
CA ALA A 137 2.86 -0.27 -12.79
C ALA A 137 2.84 1.25 -12.91
N VAL A 138 3.32 1.78 -14.03
CA VAL A 138 3.24 3.20 -14.36
C VAL A 138 1.84 3.52 -14.88
N ILE A 139 1.21 4.57 -14.33
CA ILE A 139 -0.17 4.95 -14.63
C ILE A 139 -0.37 6.46 -14.81
N THR A 140 0.67 7.18 -15.21
CA THR A 140 0.60 8.63 -15.43
C THR A 140 -0.43 9.04 -16.49
N ASP A 141 -0.68 8.18 -17.47
CA ASP A 141 -1.68 8.34 -18.54
C ASP A 141 -3.12 8.02 -18.11
N ILE A 142 -3.32 7.44 -16.93
CA ILE A 142 -4.64 7.09 -16.38
C ILE A 142 -5.15 8.16 -15.39
N GLY A 143 -4.28 9.09 -15.00
CA GLY A 143 -4.56 10.13 -14.02
C GLY A 143 -5.70 11.05 -14.42
N ASP A 144 -6.19 11.79 -13.43
CA ASP A 144 -7.18 12.84 -13.58
C ASP A 144 -6.69 14.06 -12.79
N ALA A 145 -6.52 15.20 -13.47
CA ALA A 145 -6.06 16.43 -12.84
C ALA A 145 -6.94 16.87 -11.66
N ASN A 146 -8.22 16.56 -11.70
CA ASN A 146 -9.21 16.93 -10.69
C ASN A 146 -9.52 15.81 -9.68
N GLY A 147 -8.95 14.64 -9.86
CA GLY A 147 -9.27 13.47 -9.06
C GLY A 147 -8.05 12.68 -8.62
N ILE A 148 -7.75 12.71 -7.31
CA ILE A 148 -6.65 11.91 -6.73
C ILE A 148 -6.89 10.40 -6.84
N HIS A 149 -8.13 9.98 -7.12
CA HIS A 149 -8.54 8.58 -7.24
C HIS A 149 -8.96 8.26 -8.68
N PRO A 150 -8.03 7.91 -9.59
CA PRO A 150 -8.37 7.55 -10.95
C PRO A 150 -9.40 6.41 -11.01
N ARG A 151 -10.43 6.55 -11.84
CA ARG A 151 -11.52 5.58 -11.93
C ARG A 151 -11.13 4.30 -12.68
N ASN A 152 -10.19 4.38 -13.60
CA ASN A 152 -9.76 3.25 -14.44
C ASN A 152 -8.86 2.27 -13.66
N LYS A 153 -9.47 1.50 -12.77
CA LYS A 153 -8.75 0.47 -11.99
C LYS A 153 -8.46 -0.81 -12.79
N ARG A 154 -9.15 -1.01 -13.91
CA ARG A 154 -8.92 -2.16 -14.78
C ARG A 154 -7.51 -2.14 -15.38
N ASP A 155 -7.10 -1.03 -15.97
CA ASP A 155 -5.77 -0.91 -16.57
C ASP A 155 -4.66 -0.89 -15.52
N VAL A 156 -4.93 -0.34 -14.34
CA VAL A 156 -4.02 -0.46 -13.19
C VAL A 156 -3.76 -1.93 -12.85
N GLY A 157 -4.83 -2.72 -12.67
CA GLY A 157 -4.72 -4.15 -12.39
C GLY A 157 -4.04 -4.93 -13.51
N TYR A 158 -4.33 -4.60 -14.77
CA TYR A 158 -3.68 -5.22 -15.92
C TYR A 158 -2.15 -4.96 -15.94
N ARG A 159 -1.72 -3.72 -15.67
CA ARG A 159 -0.30 -3.37 -15.62
C ARG A 159 0.42 -4.01 -14.45
N LEU A 160 -0.22 -4.10 -13.27
CA LEU A 160 0.32 -4.86 -12.14
C LEU A 160 0.45 -6.36 -12.47
N CYS A 161 -0.55 -6.94 -13.10
CA CYS A 161 -0.50 -8.34 -13.54
C CYS A 161 0.69 -8.59 -14.48
N ARG A 162 0.92 -7.71 -15.45
CA ARG A 162 2.08 -7.81 -16.34
C ARG A 162 3.42 -7.71 -15.59
N SER A 163 3.48 -6.91 -14.54
CA SER A 163 4.68 -6.86 -13.68
C SER A 163 4.86 -8.14 -12.88
N ALA A 164 3.77 -8.78 -12.47
CA ALA A 164 3.81 -10.04 -11.71
C ALA A 164 4.21 -11.26 -12.54
N LEU A 165 4.06 -11.20 -13.86
CA LEU A 165 4.35 -12.30 -14.80
C LEU A 165 5.77 -12.23 -15.40
N LYS A 166 6.56 -11.22 -15.03
CA LYS A 166 7.97 -11.09 -15.42
C LYS A 166 8.90 -11.77 -14.43
#